data_1e89214b52e6b8a2556928807bb09d1b
#
_entry.id   1e89214b52e6b8a2556928807bb09d1b
#
_cell.length_a   1.000
_cell.length_b   1.000
_cell.length_c   1.000
_cell.angle_alpha   90.00
_cell.angle_beta   90.00
_cell.angle_gamma   90.00
#
_symmetry.space_group_name_H-M   'P 1'
#
loop_
_entity.id
_entity.type
_entity.pdbx_description
1 polymer ?
#
loop_
_entity_poly.entity_id
_entity_poly.type
_entity_poly.pdbx_seq_one_letter_code
_entity_poly.pdbx_strand_id
1 'polypeptide(L)'
;EGFNWAASSSATENYPTSQYDNGKNGKCAKLETRLTGSLGAMVGMPIAAGNLFIGEFDMTNALTSPLKATHFGTPFCYKPSRLKGWYKYKAGERFYENGGYTDRKDVMNIYAIFYEGESYNEAGEVTEVILDGNLPNQNYEHPSMVALALISNPHETDDWEAFDIPFDYQRYGKEIDETKLAKGKYKLSIIF
;
A
#
# COMPACT_ATOMS: atom_id res chain seq x y z
N GLU A 1 8.07 -18.42 6.65
CA GLU A 1 6.70 -17.91 6.84
C GLU A 1 6.45 -16.81 5.82
N GLY A 2 5.36 -16.91 5.06
CA GLY A 2 5.01 -15.94 4.02
C GLY A 2 4.34 -14.70 4.58
N PHE A 3 4.36 -13.62 3.82
CA PHE A 3 3.60 -12.42 4.15
C PHE A 3 2.10 -12.63 3.88
N ASN A 4 1.26 -12.03 4.70
CA ASN A 4 -0.17 -11.94 4.42
C ASN A 4 -0.42 -10.79 3.44
N TRP A 5 -0.81 -11.13 2.22
CA TRP A 5 -1.19 -10.17 1.20
C TRP A 5 -2.69 -9.93 1.23
N ALA A 6 -3.07 -8.69 1.14
CA ALA A 6 -4.47 -8.28 1.03
C ALA A 6 -4.64 -7.36 -0.19
N ALA A 7 -5.82 -7.40 -0.77
CA ALA A 7 -6.18 -6.58 -1.91
C ALA A 7 -7.65 -6.14 -1.80
N SER A 8 -7.95 -4.96 -2.30
CA SER A 8 -9.35 -4.56 -2.46
C SER A 8 -10.00 -5.42 -3.55
N SER A 9 -11.21 -5.92 -3.30
CA SER A 9 -12.04 -6.57 -4.29
C SER A 9 -13.42 -5.93 -4.28
N SER A 10 -14.01 -5.73 -5.46
CA SER A 10 -15.42 -5.38 -5.56
C SER A 10 -16.27 -6.65 -5.51
N ALA A 11 -17.49 -6.56 -4.99
CA ALA A 11 -18.45 -7.67 -4.96
C ALA A 11 -19.00 -8.08 -6.35
N THR A 12 -18.49 -7.45 -7.41
CA THR A 12 -18.86 -7.73 -8.79
C THR A 12 -17.73 -8.49 -9.49
N GLU A 13 -18.01 -9.15 -10.61
CA GLU A 13 -17.10 -10.02 -11.39
C GLU A 13 -15.77 -9.34 -11.84
N ASN A 14 -15.58 -8.06 -11.55
CA ASN A 14 -14.42 -7.28 -11.96
C ASN A 14 -13.47 -7.06 -10.77
N TYR A 15 -12.62 -8.02 -10.52
CA TYR A 15 -11.55 -7.89 -9.51
C TYR A 15 -10.47 -6.89 -9.99
N PRO A 16 -10.20 -5.80 -9.24
CA PRO A 16 -9.13 -4.86 -9.57
C PRO A 16 -7.74 -5.49 -9.44
N THR A 17 -7.62 -6.56 -8.66
CA THR A 17 -6.38 -7.31 -8.46
C THR A 17 -6.57 -8.75 -8.92
N SER A 18 -5.72 -9.21 -9.83
CA SER A 18 -5.80 -10.54 -10.43
C SER A 18 -4.40 -11.10 -10.71
N GLN A 19 -4.36 -12.41 -11.03
CA GLN A 19 -3.15 -13.04 -11.51
C GLN A 19 -2.93 -12.73 -13.00
N TYR A 20 -1.68 -12.50 -13.37
CA TYR A 20 -1.24 -12.42 -14.76
C TYR A 20 -0.16 -13.47 -15.02
N ASP A 21 -0.34 -14.28 -16.06
CA ASP A 21 0.51 -15.45 -16.30
C ASP A 21 1.84 -15.12 -17.00
N ASN A 22 1.92 -13.97 -17.69
CA ASN A 22 3.10 -13.55 -18.44
C ASN A 22 3.88 -12.44 -17.71
N GLY A 23 4.25 -12.68 -16.45
CA GLY A 23 5.11 -11.79 -15.70
C GLY A 23 6.58 -11.86 -16.16
N LYS A 24 7.44 -11.07 -15.55
CA LYS A 24 8.88 -11.05 -15.90
C LYS A 24 9.55 -12.43 -15.74
N ASN A 25 9.20 -13.15 -14.68
CA ASN A 25 9.73 -14.46 -14.35
C ASN A 25 8.59 -15.41 -13.93
N GLY A 26 7.63 -15.66 -14.82
CA GLY A 26 6.45 -16.45 -14.53
C GLY A 26 5.23 -15.58 -14.19
N LYS A 27 4.47 -15.95 -13.17
CA LYS A 27 3.25 -15.24 -12.79
C LYS A 27 3.55 -13.96 -12.00
N CYS A 28 2.68 -12.97 -12.14
CA CYS A 28 2.73 -11.74 -11.34
C CYS A 28 1.33 -11.26 -10.96
N ALA A 29 1.24 -10.26 -10.10
CA ALA A 29 0.02 -9.54 -9.83
C ALA A 29 -0.29 -8.55 -10.97
N LYS A 30 -1.55 -8.44 -11.35
CA LYS A 30 -2.08 -7.42 -12.25
C LYS A 30 -3.04 -6.56 -11.46
N LEU A 31 -2.77 -5.27 -11.40
CA LEU A 31 -3.55 -4.27 -10.71
C LEU A 31 -4.19 -3.35 -11.75
N GLU A 32 -5.51 -3.19 -11.71
CA GLU A 32 -6.25 -2.39 -12.68
C GLU A 32 -7.28 -1.52 -11.97
N THR A 33 -7.35 -0.25 -12.35
CA THR A 33 -8.48 0.60 -11.97
C THR A 33 -9.72 0.17 -12.74
N ARG A 34 -10.80 -0.13 -12.02
CA ARG A 34 -12.05 -0.65 -12.62
C ARG A 34 -13.28 0.07 -12.09
N LEU A 35 -14.34 0.02 -12.88
CA LEU A 35 -15.66 0.46 -12.45
C LEU A 35 -16.21 -0.49 -11.39
N THR A 36 -16.78 0.06 -10.33
CA THR A 36 -17.38 -0.70 -9.22
C THR A 36 -18.83 -1.11 -9.47
N GLY A 37 -19.38 -0.72 -10.63
CA GLY A 37 -20.77 -0.97 -10.97
C GLY A 37 -21.75 -0.03 -10.22
N SER A 38 -23.04 -0.37 -10.31
CA SER A 38 -24.11 0.45 -9.74
C SER A 38 -24.03 0.59 -8.21
N LEU A 39 -23.61 -0.47 -7.53
CA LEU A 39 -23.53 -0.48 -6.06
C LEU A 39 -22.44 0.48 -5.54
N GLY A 40 -21.27 0.46 -6.14
CA GLY A 40 -20.19 1.38 -5.78
C GLY A 40 -20.52 2.82 -6.14
N ALA A 41 -21.18 3.05 -7.28
CA ALA A 41 -21.63 4.38 -7.67
C ALA A 41 -22.67 4.96 -6.69
N MET A 42 -23.56 4.13 -6.14
CA MET A 42 -24.54 4.55 -5.12
C MET A 42 -23.90 5.05 -3.82
N VAL A 43 -22.72 4.50 -3.46
CA VAL A 43 -21.97 4.93 -2.27
C VAL A 43 -20.87 5.94 -2.58
N GLY A 44 -20.92 6.56 -3.77
CA GLY A 44 -19.96 7.59 -4.18
C GLY A 44 -18.58 7.08 -4.60
N MET A 45 -18.44 5.77 -4.86
CA MET A 45 -17.20 5.12 -5.27
C MET A 45 -17.36 4.44 -6.64
N PRO A 46 -17.50 5.20 -7.74
CA PRO A 46 -17.78 4.64 -9.06
C PRO A 46 -16.60 3.86 -9.64
N ILE A 47 -15.39 4.08 -9.14
CA ILE A 47 -14.18 3.35 -9.53
C ILE A 47 -13.44 2.82 -8.30
N ALA A 48 -12.72 1.72 -8.47
CA ALA A 48 -11.77 1.18 -7.51
C ALA A 48 -10.41 1.02 -8.18
N ALA A 49 -9.38 1.56 -7.56
CA ALA A 49 -8.00 1.31 -7.96
C ALA A 49 -7.60 -0.13 -7.62
N GLY A 50 -6.84 -0.76 -8.50
CA GLY A 50 -6.16 -2.00 -8.16
C GLY A 50 -5.06 -1.73 -7.15
N ASN A 51 -5.09 -2.44 -6.04
CA ASN A 51 -4.04 -2.37 -5.03
C ASN A 51 -3.71 -3.76 -4.50
N LEU A 52 -2.50 -3.89 -3.99
CA LEU A 52 -2.01 -5.08 -3.31
C LEU A 52 -1.08 -4.63 -2.19
N PHE A 53 -1.31 -5.08 -0.98
CA PHE A 53 -0.49 -4.68 0.15
C PHE A 53 -0.29 -5.81 1.17
N ILE A 54 0.76 -5.72 1.95
CA ILE A 54 0.96 -6.59 3.11
C ILE A 54 0.19 -5.99 4.28
N GLY A 55 -0.80 -6.73 4.81
CA GLY A 55 -1.66 -6.26 5.89
C GLY A 55 -3.01 -6.95 5.90
N GLU A 56 -4.01 -6.25 6.40
CA GLU A 56 -5.39 -6.75 6.53
C GLU A 56 -6.36 -5.76 5.91
N PHE A 57 -7.50 -6.28 5.43
CA PHE A 57 -8.58 -5.46 4.89
C PHE A 57 -9.79 -5.54 5.82
N ASP A 58 -10.14 -4.42 6.45
CA ASP A 58 -11.30 -4.30 7.35
C ASP A 58 -12.58 -4.05 6.55
N MET A 59 -13.38 -5.09 6.39
CA MET A 59 -14.64 -5.04 5.67
C MET A 59 -15.68 -4.11 6.32
N THR A 60 -15.60 -3.85 7.63
CA THR A 60 -16.56 -2.99 8.33
C THR A 60 -16.41 -1.53 7.93
N ASN A 61 -15.19 -1.09 7.66
CA ASN A 61 -14.89 0.27 7.22
C ASN A 61 -14.92 0.45 5.69
N ALA A 62 -14.97 -0.63 4.92
CA ALA A 62 -14.80 -0.60 3.47
C ALA A 62 -15.77 0.33 2.72
N LEU A 63 -17.02 0.41 3.15
CA LEU A 63 -18.06 1.22 2.50
C LEU A 63 -18.11 2.68 2.98
N THR A 64 -17.72 2.94 4.23
CA THR A 64 -17.85 4.26 4.84
C THR A 64 -16.55 5.06 4.86
N SER A 65 -15.43 4.36 4.92
CA SER A 65 -14.09 4.95 5.02
C SER A 65 -13.06 4.04 4.34
N PRO A 66 -13.07 3.92 2.99
CA PRO A 66 -12.28 2.92 2.25
C PRO A 66 -10.77 2.98 2.54
N LEU A 67 -10.23 4.18 2.73
CA LEU A 67 -8.82 4.34 3.07
C LEU A 67 -8.48 3.78 4.46
N LYS A 68 -9.42 3.85 5.41
CA LYS A 68 -9.27 3.26 6.74
C LYS A 68 -9.45 1.75 6.76
N ALA A 69 -10.04 1.18 5.69
CA ALA A 69 -10.22 -0.26 5.59
C ALA A 69 -8.91 -1.02 5.30
N THR A 70 -7.88 -0.32 4.82
CA THR A 70 -6.58 -0.91 4.56
C THR A 70 -5.70 -0.79 5.80
N HIS A 71 -5.53 -1.86 6.56
CA HIS A 71 -4.62 -1.90 7.70
C HIS A 71 -3.26 -2.39 7.24
N PHE A 72 -2.31 -1.48 7.11
CA PHE A 72 -0.99 -1.78 6.58
C PHE A 72 -0.11 -2.51 7.60
N GLY A 73 0.62 -3.50 7.12
CA GLY A 73 1.74 -4.12 7.79
C GLY A 73 1.42 -5.34 8.65
N THR A 74 2.42 -6.19 8.74
CA THR A 74 2.47 -7.36 9.63
C THR A 74 3.73 -7.29 10.49
N PRO A 75 3.78 -7.96 11.66
CA PRO A 75 4.98 -8.02 12.48
C PRO A 75 6.21 -8.45 11.68
N PHE A 76 7.32 -7.76 11.91
CA PHE A 76 8.55 -7.99 11.17
C PHE A 76 9.78 -7.85 12.08
N CYS A 77 10.67 -8.85 12.03
CA CYS A 77 11.79 -8.99 12.98
C CYS A 77 13.16 -8.61 12.39
N TYR A 78 13.20 -8.04 11.19
CA TYR A 78 14.44 -7.68 10.52
C TYR A 78 14.44 -6.20 10.14
N LYS A 79 15.63 -5.62 9.98
CA LYS A 79 15.81 -4.28 9.43
C LYS A 79 15.77 -4.35 7.91
N PRO A 80 14.71 -3.87 7.23
CA PRO A 80 14.65 -3.90 5.77
C PRO A 80 15.65 -2.90 5.18
N SER A 81 16.35 -3.29 4.11
CA SER A 81 17.37 -2.45 3.47
C SER A 81 16.91 -1.88 2.13
N ARG A 82 16.25 -2.70 1.32
CA ARG A 82 15.86 -2.32 -0.05
C ARG A 82 14.59 -3.04 -0.47
N LEU A 83 13.71 -2.32 -1.18
CA LEU A 83 12.57 -2.87 -1.91
C LEU A 83 12.96 -3.07 -3.37
N LYS A 84 12.90 -4.31 -3.86
CA LYS A 84 13.30 -4.67 -5.22
C LYS A 84 12.22 -5.43 -5.95
N GLY A 85 12.11 -5.19 -7.24
CA GLY A 85 11.17 -5.92 -8.09
C GLY A 85 11.18 -5.45 -9.54
N TRP A 86 10.11 -5.81 -10.23
CA TRP A 86 9.87 -5.45 -11.61
C TRP A 86 8.43 -4.96 -11.74
N TYR A 87 8.23 -3.95 -12.54
CA TYR A 87 6.91 -3.46 -12.88
C TYR A 87 6.75 -3.24 -14.38
N LYS A 88 5.52 -3.23 -14.82
CA LYS A 88 5.09 -2.75 -16.13
C LYS A 88 3.83 -1.93 -15.91
N TYR A 89 3.80 -0.71 -16.40
CA TYR A 89 2.73 0.24 -16.10
C TYR A 89 2.24 0.97 -17.33
N LYS A 90 0.93 1.10 -17.43
CA LYS A 90 0.24 2.00 -18.34
C LYS A 90 -0.82 2.77 -17.58
N ALA A 91 -0.76 4.09 -17.66
CA ALA A 91 -1.77 4.97 -17.08
C ALA A 91 -3.09 4.86 -17.84
N GLY A 92 -4.21 4.98 -17.11
CA GLY A 92 -5.51 5.24 -17.73
C GLY A 92 -5.54 6.58 -18.43
N GLU A 93 -6.37 6.71 -19.47
CA GLU A 93 -6.47 7.96 -20.24
C GLU A 93 -7.08 9.12 -19.48
N ARG A 94 -7.90 8.82 -18.47
CA ARG A 94 -8.63 9.79 -17.65
C ARG A 94 -8.52 9.45 -16.18
N PHE A 95 -8.36 10.46 -15.36
CA PHE A 95 -8.34 10.35 -13.91
C PHE A 95 -9.71 10.76 -13.33
N TYR A 96 -10.20 10.02 -12.33
CA TYR A 96 -11.44 10.36 -11.65
C TYR A 96 -11.12 11.06 -10.32
N GLU A 97 -11.57 12.29 -10.17
CA GLU A 97 -11.44 13.07 -8.95
C GLU A 97 -12.62 14.01 -8.74
N ASN A 98 -12.95 14.32 -7.49
CA ASN A 98 -14.01 15.27 -7.14
C ASN A 98 -15.36 15.00 -7.82
N GLY A 99 -15.69 13.73 -8.05
CA GLY A 99 -16.97 13.34 -8.65
C GLY A 99 -17.02 13.37 -10.19
N GLY A 100 -15.87 13.58 -10.86
CA GLY A 100 -15.80 13.65 -12.32
C GLY A 100 -14.51 13.11 -12.92
N TYR A 101 -14.52 12.92 -14.24
CA TYR A 101 -13.32 12.56 -15.00
C TYR A 101 -12.57 13.82 -15.44
N THR A 102 -11.26 13.76 -15.35
CA THR A 102 -10.32 14.81 -15.84
C THR A 102 -9.40 14.24 -16.91
N ASP A 103 -8.76 15.11 -17.69
CA ASP A 103 -7.77 14.72 -18.70
C ASP A 103 -6.38 14.39 -18.10
N ARG A 104 -6.25 14.43 -16.78
CA ARG A 104 -5.03 13.96 -16.10
C ARG A 104 -4.88 12.46 -16.29
N LYS A 105 -3.66 12.00 -16.39
CA LYS A 105 -3.32 10.60 -16.29
C LYS A 105 -3.10 10.21 -14.83
N ASP A 106 -3.45 8.98 -14.51
CA ASP A 106 -3.10 8.39 -13.24
C ASP A 106 -1.59 8.19 -13.12
N VAL A 107 -1.11 8.08 -11.89
CA VAL A 107 0.30 7.82 -11.58
C VAL A 107 0.35 6.66 -10.59
N MET A 108 1.01 5.58 -10.98
CA MET A 108 1.20 4.44 -10.08
C MET A 108 2.07 4.81 -8.88
N ASN A 109 1.91 4.05 -7.81
CA ASN A 109 2.79 4.15 -6.64
C ASN A 109 3.30 2.77 -6.23
N ILE A 110 4.59 2.70 -5.87
CA ILE A 110 5.24 1.54 -5.27
C ILE A 110 5.98 2.03 -4.05
N TYR A 111 5.60 1.53 -2.88
CA TYR A 111 6.29 1.92 -1.66
C TYR A 111 6.27 0.81 -0.61
N ALA A 112 7.18 0.90 0.34
CA ALA A 112 7.18 0.08 1.52
C ALA A 112 7.42 0.94 2.75
N ILE A 113 6.70 0.63 3.82
CA ILE A 113 6.80 1.32 5.11
C ILE A 113 7.29 0.37 6.18
N PHE A 114 8.20 0.86 7.02
CA PHE A 114 8.65 0.18 8.21
C PHE A 114 8.40 1.10 9.40
N TYR A 115 7.67 0.61 10.42
CA TYR A 115 7.19 1.45 11.49
C TYR A 115 7.05 0.70 12.82
N GLU A 116 7.01 1.43 13.94
CA GLU A 116 6.74 0.86 15.27
C GLU A 116 5.28 0.42 15.35
N GLY A 117 5.05 -0.88 15.55
CA GLY A 117 3.72 -1.47 15.63
C GLY A 117 2.98 -1.22 16.94
N GLU A 118 3.65 -0.62 17.91
CA GLU A 118 3.12 -0.29 19.23
C GLU A 118 3.48 1.14 19.61
N SER A 119 2.58 1.81 20.31
CA SER A 119 2.80 3.09 20.97
C SER A 119 2.37 3.00 22.43
N TYR A 120 2.72 4.00 23.24
CA TYR A 120 2.30 4.07 24.63
C TYR A 120 1.40 5.28 24.80
N ASN A 121 0.27 5.11 25.47
CA ASN A 121 -0.59 6.22 25.87
C ASN A 121 -0.01 6.98 27.08
N GLU A 122 -0.66 8.06 27.52
CA GLU A 122 -0.22 8.85 28.68
C GLU A 122 -0.19 8.06 29.99
N ALA A 123 -0.96 6.99 30.11
CA ALA A 123 -0.95 6.09 31.25
C ALA A 123 0.14 5.02 31.18
N GLY A 124 0.93 4.98 30.09
CA GLY A 124 1.97 3.98 29.85
C GLY A 124 1.44 2.64 29.35
N GLU A 125 0.18 2.57 28.93
CA GLU A 125 -0.42 1.37 28.37
C GLU A 125 -0.05 1.21 26.90
N VAL A 126 0.23 -0.01 26.47
CA VAL A 126 0.56 -0.34 25.09
C VAL A 126 -0.68 -0.26 24.22
N THR A 127 -0.57 0.47 23.13
CA THR A 127 -1.60 0.59 22.08
C THR A 127 -1.02 0.12 20.75
N GLU A 128 -1.75 -0.70 20.04
CA GLU A 128 -1.38 -1.09 18.67
C GLU A 128 -1.44 0.11 17.73
N VAL A 129 -0.42 0.24 16.89
CA VAL A 129 -0.40 1.23 15.80
C VAL A 129 -0.91 0.57 14.53
N ILE A 130 -1.91 1.20 13.92
CA ILE A 130 -2.45 0.82 12.60
C ILE A 130 -2.25 2.01 11.66
N LEU A 131 -1.43 1.82 10.62
CA LEU A 131 -1.32 2.75 9.51
C LEU A 131 -2.24 2.29 8.38
N ASP A 132 -2.83 3.22 7.67
CA ASP A 132 -3.87 2.95 6.69
C ASP A 132 -3.66 3.70 5.36
N GLY A 133 -4.62 3.59 4.43
CA GLY A 133 -4.58 4.21 3.12
C GLY A 133 -4.56 5.75 3.12
N ASN A 134 -4.70 6.40 4.27
CA ASN A 134 -4.54 7.86 4.37
C ASN A 134 -3.07 8.29 4.43
N LEU A 135 -2.15 7.37 4.72
CA LEU A 135 -0.73 7.69 4.92
C LEU A 135 -0.09 8.45 3.73
N PRO A 136 -0.33 8.08 2.45
CA PRO A 136 0.17 8.86 1.32
C PRO A 136 -0.34 10.29 1.28
N ASN A 137 -1.62 10.53 1.66
CA ASN A 137 -2.22 11.87 1.73
C ASN A 137 -1.62 12.75 2.83
N GLN A 138 -0.97 12.13 3.80
CA GLN A 138 -0.22 12.77 4.88
C GLN A 138 1.28 12.87 4.57
N ASN A 139 1.66 12.75 3.29
CA ASN A 139 3.06 12.75 2.86
C ASN A 139 3.91 11.70 3.60
N TYR A 140 3.32 10.56 3.96
CA TYR A 140 3.95 9.48 4.75
C TYR A 140 4.42 9.92 6.14
N GLU A 141 3.87 11.00 6.67
CA GLU A 141 4.24 11.51 8.01
C GLU A 141 3.34 10.88 9.08
N HIS A 142 3.96 10.13 9.98
CA HIS A 142 3.33 9.57 11.17
C HIS A 142 4.38 9.35 12.27
N PRO A 143 4.05 9.62 13.56
CA PRO A 143 5.02 9.47 14.66
C PRO A 143 5.66 8.08 14.78
N SER A 144 5.00 7.03 14.35
CA SER A 144 5.52 5.66 14.41
C SER A 144 6.40 5.27 13.22
N MET A 145 6.48 6.07 12.18
CA MET A 145 7.30 5.76 11.00
C MET A 145 8.79 5.72 11.34
N VAL A 146 9.49 4.72 10.80
CA VAL A 146 10.93 4.49 11.00
C VAL A 146 11.69 4.57 9.69
N ALA A 147 11.15 4.00 8.61
CA ALA A 147 11.76 4.10 7.30
C ALA A 147 10.70 3.97 6.18
N LEU A 148 11.01 4.56 5.05
CA LEU A 148 10.19 4.57 3.85
C LEU A 148 11.05 4.17 2.64
N ALA A 149 10.59 3.22 1.84
CA ALA A 149 11.07 3.00 0.49
C ALA A 149 9.96 3.45 -0.47
N LEU A 150 10.21 4.49 -1.27
CA LEU A 150 9.21 5.10 -2.16
C LEU A 150 9.80 5.25 -3.56
N ILE A 151 9.08 4.80 -4.57
CA ILE A 151 9.48 4.99 -5.96
C ILE A 151 9.57 6.50 -6.27
N SER A 152 10.71 6.93 -6.80
CA SER A 152 11.00 8.36 -7.01
C SER A 152 10.55 8.89 -8.37
N ASN A 153 10.41 8.02 -9.36
CA ASN A 153 10.08 8.38 -10.73
C ASN A 153 9.11 7.37 -11.36
N PRO A 154 7.84 7.32 -10.91
CA PRO A 154 6.83 6.45 -11.51
C PRO A 154 6.51 6.95 -12.92
N HIS A 155 6.59 6.06 -13.91
CA HIS A 155 6.32 6.40 -15.32
C HIS A 155 5.79 5.19 -16.09
N GLU A 156 5.15 5.46 -17.23
CA GLU A 156 4.68 4.41 -18.13
C GLU A 156 5.86 3.65 -18.74
N THR A 157 5.72 2.34 -18.90
CA THR A 157 6.77 1.48 -19.45
C THR A 157 6.22 0.67 -20.62
N ASP A 158 7.06 0.43 -21.63
CA ASP A 158 6.72 -0.44 -22.76
C ASP A 158 7.03 -1.90 -22.47
N ASP A 159 7.98 -2.16 -21.57
CA ASP A 159 8.38 -3.50 -21.12
C ASP A 159 8.59 -3.51 -19.60
N TRP A 160 8.98 -4.65 -19.06
CA TRP A 160 9.30 -4.83 -17.66
C TRP A 160 10.52 -4.00 -17.24
N GLU A 161 10.34 -3.14 -16.26
CA GLU A 161 11.39 -2.30 -15.69
C GLU A 161 11.68 -2.71 -14.24
N ALA A 162 12.97 -2.74 -13.90
CA ALA A 162 13.42 -3.05 -12.55
C ALA A 162 13.33 -1.83 -11.65
N PHE A 163 12.92 -2.04 -10.41
CA PHE A 163 13.11 -1.06 -9.35
C PHE A 163 13.97 -1.63 -8.23
N ASP A 164 14.76 -0.75 -7.61
CA ASP A 164 15.64 -1.05 -6.49
C ASP A 164 15.71 0.16 -5.56
N ILE A 165 14.83 0.20 -4.60
CA ILE A 165 14.53 1.37 -3.75
C ILE A 165 15.12 1.14 -2.37
N PRO A 166 16.05 1.97 -1.87
CA PRO A 166 16.54 1.87 -0.51
C PRO A 166 15.48 2.33 0.48
N PHE A 167 15.45 1.72 1.67
CA PHE A 167 14.71 2.26 2.80
C PHE A 167 15.42 3.49 3.37
N ASP A 168 14.75 4.64 3.34
CA ASP A 168 15.24 5.89 3.90
C ASP A 168 14.93 5.97 5.40
N TYR A 169 15.93 5.67 6.22
CA TYR A 169 15.88 5.79 7.67
C TYR A 169 16.17 7.23 8.16
N GLN A 170 16.84 8.02 7.34
CA GLN A 170 17.24 9.40 7.73
C GLN A 170 16.03 10.32 7.78
N ARG A 171 15.04 10.06 6.95
CA ARG A 171 13.80 10.84 6.86
C ARG A 171 13.13 11.03 8.23
N TYR A 172 13.12 9.99 9.05
CA TYR A 172 12.43 10.02 10.35
C TYR A 172 13.37 10.13 11.54
N GLY A 173 14.68 9.92 11.35
CA GLY A 173 15.71 10.08 12.38
C GLY A 173 15.53 9.19 13.61
N LYS A 174 14.81 8.05 13.46
CA LYS A 174 14.57 7.11 14.56
C LYS A 174 15.63 6.03 14.62
N GLU A 175 16.07 5.72 15.84
CA GLU A 175 16.86 4.55 16.12
C GLU A 175 15.97 3.29 16.26
N ILE A 176 16.48 2.16 15.82
CA ILE A 176 15.80 0.88 15.97
C ILE A 176 16.19 0.27 17.31
N ASP A 177 15.20 -0.03 18.14
CA ASP A 177 15.38 -0.87 19.32
C ASP A 177 15.47 -2.35 18.90
N GLU A 178 16.67 -2.90 18.97
CA GLU A 178 16.93 -4.29 18.56
C GLU A 178 16.15 -5.31 19.39
N THR A 179 15.84 -4.99 20.66
CA THR A 179 15.01 -5.88 21.51
C THR A 179 13.57 -5.89 21.04
N LYS A 180 13.01 -4.75 20.70
CA LYS A 180 11.66 -4.65 20.11
C LYS A 180 11.64 -5.30 18.73
N LEU A 181 12.67 -5.10 17.92
CA LEU A 181 12.80 -5.70 16.59
C LEU A 181 12.75 -7.23 16.68
N ALA A 182 13.59 -7.83 17.52
CA ALA A 182 13.64 -9.28 17.71
C ALA A 182 12.29 -9.86 18.21
N LYS A 183 11.49 -9.06 18.90
CA LYS A 183 10.15 -9.45 19.39
C LYS A 183 9.03 -9.19 18.37
N GLY A 184 9.33 -8.73 17.15
CA GLY A 184 8.32 -8.42 16.13
C GLY A 184 7.42 -7.23 16.49
N LYS A 185 7.94 -6.25 17.25
CA LYS A 185 7.21 -5.04 17.64
C LYS A 185 7.24 -3.94 16.57
N TYR A 186 7.95 -4.18 15.49
CA TYR A 186 7.89 -3.39 14.26
C TYR A 186 6.99 -4.08 13.25
N LYS A 187 6.44 -3.31 12.34
CA LYS A 187 5.64 -3.80 11.21
C LYS A 187 6.25 -3.37 9.88
N LEU A 188 6.10 -4.23 8.89
CA LEU A 188 6.45 -3.96 7.49
C LEU A 188 5.21 -4.10 6.62
N SER A 189 4.98 -3.13 5.75
CA SER A 189 4.06 -3.25 4.62
C SER A 189 4.76 -2.90 3.32
N ILE A 190 4.41 -3.62 2.26
CA ILE A 190 4.76 -3.30 0.87
C ILE A 190 3.44 -3.03 0.17
N ILE A 191 3.34 -1.94 -0.57
CA ILE A 191 2.10 -1.47 -1.17
C ILE A 191 2.35 -1.14 -2.66
N PHE A 192 1.43 -1.63 -3.48
CA PHE A 192 1.38 -1.39 -4.92
C PHE A 192 0.03 -0.80 -5.33
#